data_9ac400c75464534cb7de0467e525a1a2
#
_entry.id   9ac400c75464534cb7de0467e525a1a2
#
_cell.length_a   1.000
_cell.length_b   1.000
_cell.length_c   1.000
_cell.angle_alpha   90.00
_cell.angle_beta   90.00
_cell.angle_gamma   90.00
#
_symmetry.space_group_name_H-M   'P 1'
#
loop_
_entity.id
_entity.type
_entity.pdbx_description
1 polymer ?
#
loop_
_entity_poly.entity_id
_entity_poly.type
_entity_poly.pdbx_seq_one_letter_code
_entity_poly.pdbx_strand_id
1 'polypeptide(L)'
;MKHWRALAVLGTAQFLMVLDTSVMNVSISQLVEDFDTEVTAIQAVITLYALVMAAFMLIGGRFGDILGRRRMFLTGLAVYGVGSAVTAVAPSLWVLTLGWSVIEGLGAAMVLPAMAALVAESYRGRDRAIAFAVVGGLAGAGIAVGPLLGGWMTTYLTWRLVFVGEVLVVVVVLLCRRVIATPIPAAQRPRLDGVGAALSAVGLGLGVLGVLQSSTWGWVDPRNPPFTVLGFSPTLFVIGAGIAVLALFRVWEGRREARGTDPLVHLSLLGRPVLRAGLTTLLSQNLILLGLFFAIPLYLQVVQGFNAFQTGLRLLPVSATMLVTSLCGSALGHRMGPRRVVRLALAILAAAVVWLLATIDPVIDDAQFAGAMAVLGVGVGLLASQLGNVVQSGVGEEERSEAGGLQFTAQNLGSSLGTALIGSILVGALAGAFTTQVADDPRLSPAARDEVGVRLEAGITFVPTEQVRSAAEEAGLPPSEVDAVTDSYASAQLDGLKAAILATGGVALASFLVTARLPTARADRPSEHEPSAGSRTAGPTGSSGPTG
;
A
#
# COMPACT_ATOMS: atom_id res chain seq x y z
N MET A 1 14.23 27.60 15.87
CA MET A 1 15.11 26.50 15.46
C MET A 1 14.86 25.18 16.20
N LYS A 2 14.55 25.15 17.50
CA LYS A 2 14.27 23.87 18.23
C LYS A 2 13.04 23.10 17.70
N HIS A 3 12.03 23.81 17.22
CA HIS A 3 10.77 23.21 16.71
C HIS A 3 10.99 22.35 15.45
N TRP A 4 11.81 22.81 14.49
CA TRP A 4 12.04 22.10 13.24
C TRP A 4 12.94 20.85 13.36
N ARG A 5 13.73 20.77 14.47
CA ARG A 5 14.53 19.55 14.75
C ARG A 5 13.64 18.32 15.03
N ALA A 6 12.50 18.51 15.69
CA ALA A 6 11.54 17.43 15.91
C ALA A 6 10.98 16.92 14.59
N LEU A 7 10.68 17.83 13.64
CA LEU A 7 10.20 17.46 12.31
C LEU A 7 11.24 16.65 11.53
N ALA A 8 12.52 17.01 11.62
CA ALA A 8 13.58 16.23 10.98
C ALA A 8 13.61 14.79 11.49
N VAL A 9 13.51 14.59 12.82
CA VAL A 9 13.48 13.25 13.44
C VAL A 9 12.25 12.46 13.01
N LEU A 10 11.06 13.06 13.05
CA LEU A 10 9.81 12.42 12.63
C LEU A 10 9.81 12.12 11.13
N GLY A 11 10.30 13.06 10.32
CA GLY A 11 10.41 12.88 8.88
C GLY A 11 11.41 11.81 8.45
N THR A 12 12.52 11.67 9.19
CA THR A 12 13.48 10.57 8.96
C THR A 12 12.82 9.20 9.18
N ALA A 13 11.99 9.05 10.22
CA ALA A 13 11.24 7.81 10.44
C ALA A 13 10.24 7.53 9.29
N GLN A 14 9.56 8.56 8.79
CA GLN A 14 8.66 8.42 7.63
C GLN A 14 9.41 7.98 6.37
N PHE A 15 10.53 8.65 6.09
CA PHE A 15 11.38 8.32 4.94
C PHE A 15 11.86 6.86 5.00
N LEU A 16 12.33 6.42 6.18
CA LEU A 16 12.84 5.08 6.42
C LEU A 16 11.79 4.01 6.10
N MET A 17 10.58 4.13 6.65
CA MET A 17 9.50 3.15 6.48
C MET A 17 8.99 3.04 5.03
N VAL A 18 9.04 4.15 4.29
CA VAL A 18 8.66 4.13 2.88
C VAL A 18 9.78 3.57 2.00
N LEU A 19 11.02 3.91 2.34
CA LEU A 19 12.21 3.37 1.66
C LEU A 19 12.26 1.85 1.79
N ASP A 20 12.05 1.31 2.99
CA ASP A 20 12.02 -0.11 3.31
C ASP A 20 11.10 -0.90 2.36
N THR A 21 9.83 -0.54 2.30
CA THR A 21 8.85 -1.20 1.41
C THR A 21 9.28 -1.12 -0.06
N SER A 22 9.89 -0.02 -0.47
CA SER A 22 10.33 0.19 -1.85
C SER A 22 11.53 -0.69 -2.21
N VAL A 23 12.47 -0.86 -1.27
CA VAL A 23 13.65 -1.72 -1.44
C VAL A 23 13.26 -3.18 -1.57
N MET A 24 12.34 -3.67 -0.73
CA MET A 24 11.89 -5.06 -0.76
C MET A 24 11.29 -5.44 -2.12
N ASN A 25 10.52 -4.55 -2.75
CA ASN A 25 9.95 -4.79 -4.07
C ASN A 25 10.98 -4.90 -5.20
N VAL A 26 12.14 -4.26 -5.07
CA VAL A 26 13.22 -4.34 -6.07
C VAL A 26 14.15 -5.54 -5.81
N SER A 27 14.15 -6.07 -4.58
CA SER A 27 15.02 -7.18 -4.17
C SER A 27 14.39 -8.57 -4.36
N ILE A 28 13.19 -8.67 -4.97
CA ILE A 28 12.42 -9.92 -5.05
C ILE A 28 13.24 -11.08 -5.62
N SER A 29 13.89 -10.90 -6.78
CA SER A 29 14.65 -11.97 -7.43
C SER A 29 15.84 -12.44 -6.57
N GLN A 30 16.53 -11.52 -5.90
CA GLN A 30 17.65 -11.88 -5.02
C GLN A 30 17.16 -12.63 -3.77
N LEU A 31 15.98 -12.26 -3.24
CA LEU A 31 15.37 -12.99 -2.11
C LEU A 31 14.94 -14.40 -2.50
N VAL A 32 14.40 -14.56 -3.71
CA VAL A 32 14.07 -15.88 -4.28
C VAL A 32 15.30 -16.76 -4.37
N GLU A 33 16.41 -16.21 -4.87
CA GLU A 33 17.70 -16.91 -4.98
C GLU A 33 18.31 -17.21 -3.61
N ASP A 34 18.40 -16.23 -2.71
CA ASP A 34 19.05 -16.36 -1.40
C ASP A 34 18.34 -17.36 -0.46
N PHE A 35 17.02 -17.51 -0.60
CA PHE A 35 16.21 -18.41 0.24
C PHE A 35 15.78 -19.68 -0.48
N ASP A 36 16.23 -19.90 -1.71
CA ASP A 36 15.84 -21.05 -2.54
C ASP A 36 14.31 -21.27 -2.50
N THR A 37 13.57 -20.23 -2.90
CA THR A 37 12.11 -20.18 -2.76
C THR A 37 11.44 -19.64 -4.03
N GLU A 38 10.11 -19.56 -4.00
CA GLU A 38 9.33 -19.07 -5.13
C GLU A 38 8.94 -17.59 -4.97
N VAL A 39 8.67 -16.93 -6.10
CA VAL A 39 8.14 -15.57 -6.14
C VAL A 39 6.87 -15.43 -5.31
N THR A 40 5.99 -16.44 -5.33
CA THR A 40 4.74 -16.50 -4.55
C THR A 40 4.98 -16.44 -3.04
N ALA A 41 6.07 -17.05 -2.56
CA ALA A 41 6.45 -16.99 -1.15
C ALA A 41 6.94 -15.58 -0.75
N ILE A 42 7.73 -14.92 -1.59
CA ILE A 42 8.15 -13.52 -1.36
C ILE A 42 6.94 -12.58 -1.46
N GLN A 43 6.03 -12.82 -2.42
CA GLN A 43 4.75 -12.11 -2.50
C GLN A 43 3.94 -12.21 -1.18
N ALA A 44 3.90 -13.40 -0.59
CA ALA A 44 3.22 -13.61 0.68
C ALA A 44 3.86 -12.81 1.82
N VAL A 45 5.19 -12.74 1.87
CA VAL A 45 5.95 -11.94 2.84
C VAL A 45 5.63 -10.45 2.70
N ILE A 46 5.64 -9.90 1.47
CA ILE A 46 5.31 -8.49 1.19
C ILE A 46 3.85 -8.19 1.53
N THR A 47 2.94 -9.09 1.15
CA THR A 47 1.51 -8.97 1.45
C THR A 47 1.25 -8.98 2.95
N LEU A 48 1.93 -9.87 3.69
CA LEU A 48 1.79 -9.98 5.15
C LEU A 48 2.28 -8.72 5.87
N TYR A 49 3.39 -8.10 5.43
CA TYR A 49 3.86 -6.83 5.99
C TYR A 49 2.77 -5.75 5.92
N ALA A 50 2.24 -5.51 4.73
CA ALA A 50 1.19 -4.52 4.53
C ALA A 50 -0.11 -4.88 5.28
N LEU A 51 -0.45 -6.18 5.38
CA LEU A 51 -1.59 -6.67 6.15
C LEU A 51 -1.42 -6.43 7.64
N VAL A 52 -0.26 -6.74 8.22
CA VAL A 52 0.04 -6.47 9.63
C VAL A 52 -0.09 -4.98 9.93
N MET A 53 0.46 -4.13 9.06
CA MET A 53 0.27 -2.69 9.18
C MET A 53 -1.21 -2.30 9.14
N ALA A 54 -1.98 -2.77 8.16
CA ALA A 54 -3.41 -2.46 8.04
C ALA A 54 -4.21 -2.90 9.26
N ALA A 55 -3.95 -4.11 9.75
CA ALA A 55 -4.67 -4.70 10.88
C ALA A 55 -4.37 -3.99 12.21
N PHE A 56 -3.13 -3.56 12.43
CA PHE A 56 -2.68 -3.00 13.70
C PHE A 56 -2.58 -1.47 13.72
N MET A 57 -2.76 -0.79 12.59
CA MET A 57 -2.64 0.68 12.50
C MET A 57 -3.64 1.41 13.41
N LEU A 58 -4.90 0.99 13.42
CA LEU A 58 -5.95 1.55 14.29
C LEU A 58 -5.65 1.28 15.78
N ILE A 59 -5.20 0.07 16.07
CA ILE A 59 -4.80 -0.36 17.42
C ILE A 59 -3.60 0.48 17.89
N GLY A 60 -2.60 0.67 17.04
CA GLY A 60 -1.43 1.50 17.29
C GLY A 60 -1.80 2.96 17.59
N GLY A 61 -2.74 3.51 16.83
CA GLY A 61 -3.30 4.85 17.08
C GLY A 61 -3.94 4.96 18.46
N ARG A 62 -4.80 4.01 18.83
CA ARG A 62 -5.44 3.96 20.16
C ARG A 62 -4.45 3.78 21.30
N PHE A 63 -3.45 2.91 21.13
CA PHE A 63 -2.37 2.81 22.12
C PHE A 63 -1.60 4.12 22.27
N GLY A 64 -1.40 4.87 21.19
CA GLY A 64 -0.81 6.20 21.24
C GLY A 64 -1.59 7.18 22.09
N ASP A 65 -2.92 7.14 22.04
CA ASP A 65 -3.80 7.97 22.87
C ASP A 65 -3.79 7.54 24.35
N ILE A 66 -3.64 6.22 24.64
CA ILE A 66 -3.61 5.66 26.01
C ILE A 66 -2.26 5.87 26.69
N LEU A 67 -1.16 5.49 26.01
CA LEU A 67 0.20 5.47 26.57
C LEU A 67 0.94 6.81 26.40
N GLY A 68 0.44 7.66 25.50
CA GLY A 68 1.05 8.91 25.08
C GLY A 68 1.82 8.76 23.75
N ARG A 69 1.55 9.64 22.82
CA ARG A 69 2.01 9.60 21.41
C ARG A 69 3.54 9.53 21.26
N ARG A 70 4.28 10.28 22.11
CA ARG A 70 5.75 10.23 22.10
C ARG A 70 6.28 8.86 22.57
N ARG A 71 5.70 8.27 23.61
CA ARG A 71 6.11 6.93 24.08
C ARG A 71 5.80 5.89 23.01
N MET A 72 4.61 5.96 22.41
CA MET A 72 4.19 5.06 21.36
C MET A 72 5.10 5.13 20.13
N PHE A 73 5.47 6.33 19.69
CA PHE A 73 6.44 6.54 18.60
C PHE A 73 7.80 5.90 18.91
N LEU A 74 8.34 6.13 20.12
CA LEU A 74 9.66 5.60 20.50
C LEU A 74 9.66 4.09 20.70
N THR A 75 8.60 3.52 21.29
CA THR A 75 8.47 2.06 21.46
C THR A 75 8.23 1.39 20.11
N GLY A 76 7.38 1.94 19.27
CA GLY A 76 7.16 1.45 17.90
C GLY A 76 8.45 1.46 17.09
N LEU A 77 9.23 2.54 17.17
CA LEU A 77 10.52 2.62 16.50
C LEU A 77 11.55 1.62 17.03
N ALA A 78 11.54 1.33 18.34
CA ALA A 78 12.39 0.29 18.92
C ALA A 78 11.96 -1.10 18.43
N VAL A 79 10.65 -1.38 18.37
CA VAL A 79 10.11 -2.64 17.81
C VAL A 79 10.49 -2.77 16.33
N TYR A 80 10.34 -1.69 15.54
CA TYR A 80 10.76 -1.62 14.15
C TYR A 80 12.24 -1.96 13.99
N GLY A 81 13.13 -1.32 14.77
CA GLY A 81 14.57 -1.59 14.73
C GLY A 81 14.95 -3.02 15.16
N VAL A 82 14.19 -3.64 16.08
CA VAL A 82 14.36 -5.06 16.39
C VAL A 82 13.97 -5.93 15.20
N GLY A 83 12.86 -5.62 14.53
CA GLY A 83 12.44 -6.29 13.30
C GLY A 83 13.50 -6.21 12.22
N SER A 84 14.02 -5.00 11.92
CA SER A 84 15.10 -4.78 10.97
C SER A 84 16.38 -5.53 11.37
N ALA A 85 16.74 -5.59 12.65
CA ALA A 85 17.89 -6.34 13.11
C ALA A 85 17.73 -7.86 12.89
N VAL A 86 16.55 -8.42 13.16
CA VAL A 86 16.22 -9.83 12.90
C VAL A 86 16.25 -10.11 11.40
N THR A 87 15.71 -9.21 10.59
CA THR A 87 15.69 -9.30 9.12
C THR A 87 17.09 -9.26 8.53
N ALA A 88 17.96 -8.37 9.03
CA ALA A 88 19.34 -8.23 8.57
C ALA A 88 20.15 -9.53 8.71
N VAL A 89 19.85 -10.35 9.72
CA VAL A 89 20.56 -11.61 9.97
C VAL A 89 19.74 -12.85 9.63
N ALA A 90 18.64 -12.71 8.90
CA ALA A 90 17.70 -13.80 8.61
C ALA A 90 18.39 -14.94 7.82
N PRO A 91 18.48 -16.16 8.36
CA PRO A 91 19.04 -17.31 7.68
C PRO A 91 18.00 -18.09 6.87
N SER A 92 16.72 -17.77 7.02
CA SER A 92 15.62 -18.46 6.35
C SER A 92 14.45 -17.51 6.10
N LEU A 93 13.57 -17.88 5.16
CA LEU A 93 12.37 -17.13 4.83
C LEU A 93 11.45 -16.92 6.05
N TRP A 94 11.36 -17.90 6.95
CA TRP A 94 10.58 -17.79 8.19
C TRP A 94 11.10 -16.70 9.11
N VAL A 95 12.42 -16.59 9.27
CA VAL A 95 13.03 -15.54 10.09
C VAL A 95 12.85 -14.18 9.42
N LEU A 96 12.99 -14.09 8.10
CA LEU A 96 12.66 -12.90 7.34
C LEU A 96 11.20 -12.49 7.56
N THR A 97 10.26 -13.41 7.41
CA THR A 97 8.84 -13.16 7.60
C THR A 97 8.53 -12.66 9.01
N LEU A 98 9.11 -13.30 10.03
CA LEU A 98 8.94 -12.88 11.42
C LEU A 98 9.55 -11.49 11.67
N GLY A 99 10.78 -11.27 11.21
CA GLY A 99 11.51 -10.01 11.41
C GLY A 99 10.82 -8.85 10.68
N TRP A 100 10.71 -8.96 9.38
CA TRP A 100 10.19 -7.91 8.52
C TRP A 100 8.67 -7.79 8.57
N SER A 101 7.94 -8.85 8.18
CA SER A 101 6.49 -8.73 8.01
C SER A 101 5.75 -8.57 9.33
N VAL A 102 6.19 -9.27 10.39
CA VAL A 102 5.46 -9.25 11.67
C VAL A 102 6.02 -8.19 12.61
N ILE A 103 7.29 -8.29 13.02
CA ILE A 103 7.84 -7.40 14.07
C ILE A 103 7.98 -5.98 13.54
N GLU A 104 8.56 -5.82 12.37
CA GLU A 104 8.77 -4.50 11.75
C GLU A 104 7.44 -3.89 11.31
N GLY A 105 6.53 -4.68 10.73
CA GLY A 105 5.17 -4.25 10.41
C GLY A 105 4.38 -3.77 11.62
N LEU A 106 4.48 -4.45 12.78
CA LEU A 106 3.91 -4.00 14.05
C LEU A 106 4.54 -2.68 14.52
N GLY A 107 5.88 -2.57 14.41
CA GLY A 107 6.61 -1.33 14.71
C GLY A 107 6.11 -0.16 13.88
N ALA A 108 5.98 -0.33 12.56
CA ALA A 108 5.47 0.67 11.64
C ALA A 108 4.01 1.06 11.95
N ALA A 109 3.15 0.08 12.28
CA ALA A 109 1.77 0.33 12.68
C ALA A 109 1.64 1.16 13.98
N MET A 110 2.66 1.13 14.84
CA MET A 110 2.74 1.96 16.04
C MET A 110 3.31 3.36 15.73
N VAL A 111 4.32 3.43 14.86
CA VAL A 111 5.07 4.67 14.56
C VAL A 111 4.25 5.66 13.74
N LEU A 112 3.64 5.21 12.63
CA LEU A 112 3.00 6.11 11.65
C LEU A 112 1.83 6.92 12.25
N PRO A 113 0.86 6.32 12.97
CA PRO A 113 -0.21 7.09 13.59
C PRO A 113 0.32 8.03 14.70
N ALA A 114 1.26 7.55 15.52
CA ALA A 114 1.86 8.34 16.58
C ALA A 114 2.64 9.54 16.03
N MET A 115 3.37 9.36 14.92
CA MET A 115 4.10 10.41 14.23
C MET A 115 3.14 11.48 13.67
N ALA A 116 2.08 11.07 12.96
CA ALA A 116 1.09 12.00 12.42
C ALA A 116 0.44 12.84 13.53
N ALA A 117 0.11 12.19 14.66
CA ALA A 117 -0.44 12.85 15.83
C ALA A 117 0.56 13.82 16.49
N LEU A 118 1.85 13.44 16.62
CA LEU A 118 2.91 14.32 17.14
C LEU A 118 3.11 15.56 16.26
N VAL A 119 3.04 15.40 14.93
CA VAL A 119 3.09 16.53 14.00
C VAL A 119 1.88 17.44 14.20
N ALA A 120 0.67 16.87 14.29
CA ALA A 120 -0.55 17.65 14.47
C ALA A 120 -0.57 18.46 15.77
N GLU A 121 0.01 17.92 16.85
CA GLU A 121 0.11 18.60 18.17
C GLU A 121 1.24 19.61 18.27
N SER A 122 2.38 19.30 17.66
CA SER A 122 3.59 20.13 17.78
C SER A 122 3.53 21.40 16.95
N TYR A 123 2.69 21.41 15.90
CA TYR A 123 2.59 22.52 14.95
C TYR A 123 1.17 23.04 14.83
N ARG A 124 0.99 24.35 14.62
CA ARG A 124 -0.33 25.00 14.47
C ARG A 124 -0.40 25.82 13.18
N GLY A 125 -1.60 26.02 12.66
CA GLY A 125 -1.86 26.88 11.51
C GLY A 125 -0.97 26.54 10.31
N ARG A 126 -0.28 27.55 9.78
CA ARG A 126 0.60 27.41 8.60
C ARG A 126 1.77 26.44 8.84
N ASP A 127 2.37 26.46 10.05
CA ASP A 127 3.51 25.58 10.37
C ASP A 127 3.09 24.11 10.36
N ARG A 128 1.85 23.78 10.77
CA ARG A 128 1.31 22.42 10.69
C ARG A 128 1.16 21.96 9.23
N ALA A 129 0.68 22.84 8.37
CA ALA A 129 0.57 22.52 6.93
C ALA A 129 1.95 22.27 6.31
N ILE A 130 2.95 23.08 6.67
CA ILE A 130 4.34 22.88 6.22
C ILE A 130 4.90 21.57 6.76
N ALA A 131 4.67 21.25 8.05
CA ALA A 131 5.18 20.01 8.65
C ALA A 131 4.61 18.76 7.97
N PHE A 132 3.31 18.72 7.68
CA PHE A 132 2.71 17.62 6.92
C PHE A 132 3.21 17.56 5.47
N ALA A 133 3.43 18.72 4.84
CA ALA A 133 4.02 18.77 3.50
C ALA A 133 5.46 18.21 3.47
N VAL A 134 6.26 18.49 4.50
CA VAL A 134 7.62 17.93 4.63
C VAL A 134 7.58 16.43 4.85
N VAL A 135 6.70 15.92 5.75
CA VAL A 135 6.55 14.47 5.99
C VAL A 135 6.08 13.76 4.72
N GLY A 136 5.08 14.31 4.02
CA GLY A 136 4.61 13.77 2.74
C GLY A 136 5.68 13.83 1.64
N GLY A 137 6.46 14.92 1.59
CA GLY A 137 7.60 15.05 0.66
C GLY A 137 8.69 14.01 0.92
N LEU A 138 9.00 13.73 2.20
CA LEU A 138 9.96 12.69 2.58
C LEU A 138 9.45 11.27 2.27
N ALA A 139 8.14 11.02 2.41
CA ALA A 139 7.54 9.78 1.93
C ALA A 139 7.69 9.63 0.41
N GLY A 140 7.40 10.69 -0.36
CA GLY A 140 7.62 10.69 -1.81
C GLY A 140 9.09 10.49 -2.19
N ALA A 141 10.02 11.10 -1.44
CA ALA A 141 11.46 10.88 -1.63
C ALA A 141 11.87 9.43 -1.33
N GLY A 142 11.28 8.78 -0.31
CA GLY A 142 11.50 7.37 -0.01
C GLY A 142 11.10 6.46 -1.17
N ILE A 143 9.92 6.70 -1.77
CA ILE A 143 9.46 5.97 -2.96
C ILE A 143 10.40 6.22 -4.16
N ALA A 144 10.89 7.45 -4.34
CA ALA A 144 11.76 7.80 -5.46
C ALA A 144 13.17 7.22 -5.32
N VAL A 145 13.75 7.26 -4.12
CA VAL A 145 15.13 6.83 -3.85
C VAL A 145 15.20 5.32 -3.61
N GLY A 146 14.12 4.73 -3.07
CA GLY A 146 14.07 3.32 -2.66
C GLY A 146 14.53 2.33 -3.73
N PRO A 147 13.93 2.33 -4.94
CA PRO A 147 14.33 1.39 -5.98
C PRO A 147 15.78 1.55 -6.41
N LEU A 148 16.28 2.79 -6.45
CA LEU A 148 17.67 3.06 -6.86
C LEU A 148 18.66 2.62 -5.78
N LEU A 149 18.43 3.04 -4.53
CA LEU A 149 19.30 2.70 -3.40
C LEU A 149 19.23 1.19 -3.10
N GLY A 150 18.02 0.65 -3.04
CA GLY A 150 17.78 -0.76 -2.80
C GLY A 150 18.37 -1.63 -3.90
N GLY A 151 18.14 -1.25 -5.14
CA GLY A 151 18.71 -1.95 -6.30
C GLY A 151 20.24 -1.91 -6.31
N TRP A 152 20.86 -0.77 -5.99
CA TRP A 152 22.30 -0.67 -5.87
C TRP A 152 22.87 -1.54 -4.74
N MET A 153 22.27 -1.47 -3.55
CA MET A 153 22.72 -2.26 -2.40
C MET A 153 22.53 -3.75 -2.65
N THR A 154 21.41 -4.16 -3.23
CA THR A 154 21.12 -5.56 -3.55
C THR A 154 22.07 -6.13 -4.60
N THR A 155 22.41 -5.35 -5.64
CA THR A 155 23.26 -5.81 -6.75
C THR A 155 24.75 -5.84 -6.38
N TYR A 156 25.25 -4.80 -5.70
CA TYR A 156 26.71 -4.65 -5.49
C TYR A 156 27.17 -5.02 -4.07
N LEU A 157 26.23 -5.13 -3.12
CA LEU A 157 26.53 -5.48 -1.73
C LEU A 157 25.66 -6.67 -1.30
N THR A 158 24.63 -6.40 -0.50
CA THR A 158 23.59 -7.35 -0.11
C THR A 158 22.36 -6.59 0.37
N TRP A 159 21.17 -7.11 0.09
CA TRP A 159 19.91 -6.54 0.58
C TRP A 159 19.89 -6.42 2.12
N ARG A 160 20.59 -7.31 2.84
CA ARG A 160 20.69 -7.30 4.31
C ARG A 160 21.26 -5.99 4.87
N LEU A 161 22.14 -5.32 4.14
CA LEU A 161 22.74 -4.05 4.57
C LEU A 161 21.74 -2.89 4.61
N VAL A 162 20.64 -2.97 3.87
CA VAL A 162 19.55 -1.99 3.97
C VAL A 162 19.00 -2.01 5.40
N PHE A 163 18.70 -3.20 5.93
CA PHE A 163 18.17 -3.37 7.29
C PHE A 163 19.20 -3.01 8.37
N VAL A 164 20.49 -3.28 8.14
CA VAL A 164 21.55 -2.75 9.02
C VAL A 164 21.54 -1.22 9.04
N GLY A 165 21.41 -0.60 7.88
CA GLY A 165 21.28 0.86 7.76
C GLY A 165 20.05 1.40 8.51
N GLU A 166 18.93 0.70 8.43
CA GLU A 166 17.70 1.03 9.17
C GLU A 166 17.90 0.98 10.68
N VAL A 167 18.53 -0.09 11.19
CA VAL A 167 18.88 -0.19 12.61
C VAL A 167 19.72 1.01 13.04
N LEU A 168 20.73 1.40 12.25
CA LEU A 168 21.57 2.56 12.57
C LEU A 168 20.75 3.86 12.61
N VAL A 169 19.86 4.06 11.63
CA VAL A 169 18.96 5.24 11.60
C VAL A 169 18.02 5.22 12.80
N VAL A 170 17.42 4.08 13.15
CA VAL A 170 16.57 3.91 14.32
C VAL A 170 17.31 4.26 15.59
N VAL A 171 18.54 3.78 15.77
CA VAL A 171 19.38 4.10 16.95
C VAL A 171 19.63 5.62 17.01
N VAL A 172 19.99 6.25 15.91
CA VAL A 172 20.18 7.73 15.85
C VAL A 172 18.92 8.47 16.26
N VAL A 173 17.75 8.08 15.72
CA VAL A 173 16.47 8.69 16.07
C VAL A 173 16.13 8.50 17.54
N LEU A 174 16.37 7.31 18.11
CA LEU A 174 16.17 7.02 19.54
C LEU A 174 17.12 7.84 20.43
N LEU A 175 18.35 8.06 20.03
CA LEU A 175 19.29 8.94 20.74
C LEU A 175 18.81 10.41 20.71
N CYS A 176 18.19 10.82 19.60
CA CYS A 176 17.59 12.15 19.44
C CYS A 176 16.23 12.32 20.16
N ARG A 177 15.76 11.34 20.92
CA ARG A 177 14.44 11.35 21.61
C ARG A 177 14.12 12.60 22.42
N ARG A 178 15.16 13.31 22.95
CA ARG A 178 14.99 14.55 23.72
C ARG A 178 14.48 15.74 22.90
N VAL A 179 14.61 15.67 21.58
CA VAL A 179 14.15 16.73 20.66
C VAL A 179 12.64 16.65 20.43
N ILE A 180 12.04 15.45 20.59
CA ILE A 180 10.60 15.24 20.44
C ILE A 180 9.89 15.76 21.69
N ALA A 181 9.00 16.74 21.51
CA ALA A 181 8.22 17.31 22.60
C ALA A 181 7.38 16.23 23.30
N THR A 182 7.19 16.37 24.60
CA THR A 182 6.26 15.52 25.36
C THR A 182 4.91 16.23 25.36
N PRO A 183 3.90 15.70 24.65
CA PRO A 183 2.56 16.28 24.65
C PRO A 183 1.95 16.22 26.05
N ILE A 184 1.05 17.17 26.34
CA ILE A 184 0.26 17.16 27.56
C ILE A 184 -0.66 15.93 27.51
N PRO A 185 -0.68 15.06 28.54
CA PRO A 185 -1.57 13.91 28.55
C PRO A 185 -3.03 14.35 28.39
N ALA A 186 -3.80 13.62 27.58
CA ALA A 186 -5.23 13.84 27.48
C ALA A 186 -5.91 13.66 28.86
N ALA A 187 -6.86 14.50 29.19
CA ALA A 187 -7.56 14.47 30.48
C ALA A 187 -8.34 13.15 30.69
N GLN A 188 -8.78 12.51 29.64
CA GLN A 188 -9.42 11.20 29.66
C GLN A 188 -8.65 10.24 28.75
N ARG A 189 -8.30 9.07 29.29
CA ARG A 189 -7.65 8.00 28.51
C ARG A 189 -8.72 7.07 27.97
N PRO A 190 -8.84 6.92 26.64
CA PRO A 190 -9.80 5.99 26.05
C PRO A 190 -9.45 4.56 26.43
N ARG A 191 -10.45 3.67 26.47
CA ARG A 191 -10.26 2.24 26.70
C ARG A 191 -10.04 1.53 25.37
N LEU A 192 -9.12 0.55 25.37
CA LEU A 192 -8.88 -0.29 24.19
C LEU A 192 -10.04 -1.27 24.00
N ASP A 193 -10.60 -1.30 22.80
CA ASP A 193 -11.51 -2.37 22.39
C ASP A 193 -10.75 -3.57 21.83
N GLY A 194 -10.40 -4.51 22.70
CA GLY A 194 -9.68 -5.72 22.32
C GLY A 194 -10.50 -6.65 21.41
N VAL A 195 -11.83 -6.68 21.57
CA VAL A 195 -12.71 -7.52 20.73
C VAL A 195 -12.82 -6.91 19.33
N GLY A 196 -13.08 -5.60 19.23
CA GLY A 196 -13.10 -4.90 17.95
C GLY A 196 -11.76 -5.04 17.21
N ALA A 197 -10.64 -4.88 17.94
CA ALA A 197 -9.31 -5.07 17.39
C ALA A 197 -9.08 -6.48 16.82
N ALA A 198 -9.48 -7.53 17.56
CA ALA A 198 -9.36 -8.92 17.11
C ALA A 198 -10.26 -9.19 15.89
N LEU A 199 -11.52 -8.74 15.91
CA LEU A 199 -12.45 -8.89 14.78
C LEU A 199 -11.93 -8.19 13.52
N SER A 200 -11.42 -6.96 13.66
CA SER A 200 -10.84 -6.23 12.52
C SER A 200 -9.63 -6.97 11.94
N ALA A 201 -8.67 -7.37 12.78
CA ALA A 201 -7.46 -8.05 12.34
C ALA A 201 -7.75 -9.42 11.68
N VAL A 202 -8.61 -10.24 12.30
CA VAL A 202 -9.00 -11.55 11.76
C VAL A 202 -9.78 -11.40 10.46
N GLY A 203 -10.73 -10.46 10.40
CA GLY A 203 -11.54 -10.25 9.21
C GLY A 203 -10.72 -9.76 8.01
N LEU A 204 -9.82 -8.80 8.22
CA LEU A 204 -8.88 -8.34 7.20
C LEU A 204 -7.91 -9.46 6.79
N GLY A 205 -7.38 -10.20 7.78
CA GLY A 205 -6.46 -11.31 7.56
C GLY A 205 -7.06 -12.40 6.68
N LEU A 206 -8.26 -12.87 6.98
CA LEU A 206 -8.96 -13.88 6.18
C LEU A 206 -9.26 -13.38 4.77
N GLY A 207 -9.71 -12.12 4.63
CA GLY A 207 -9.99 -11.55 3.32
C GLY A 207 -8.75 -11.51 2.41
N VAL A 208 -7.63 -11.01 2.93
CA VAL A 208 -6.37 -10.92 2.18
C VAL A 208 -5.77 -12.31 1.95
N LEU A 209 -5.82 -13.22 2.95
CA LEU A 209 -5.33 -14.59 2.81
C LEU A 209 -6.06 -15.31 1.68
N GLY A 210 -7.39 -15.20 1.61
CA GLY A 210 -8.16 -15.82 0.54
C GLY A 210 -7.76 -15.30 -0.85
N VAL A 211 -7.55 -13.97 -0.98
CA VAL A 211 -7.07 -13.38 -2.25
C VAL A 211 -5.66 -13.86 -2.58
N LEU A 212 -4.74 -13.88 -1.62
CA LEU A 212 -3.35 -14.30 -1.81
C LEU A 212 -3.27 -15.76 -2.28
N GLN A 213 -4.04 -16.64 -1.67
CA GLN A 213 -4.03 -18.07 -1.96
C GLN A 213 -4.84 -18.45 -3.21
N SER A 214 -5.55 -17.52 -3.83
CA SER A 214 -6.40 -17.83 -4.99
C SER A 214 -5.62 -18.31 -6.21
N SER A 215 -4.33 -17.97 -6.35
CA SER A 215 -3.44 -18.51 -7.39
C SER A 215 -3.14 -19.99 -7.20
N THR A 216 -2.93 -20.42 -5.95
CA THR A 216 -2.58 -21.80 -5.59
C THR A 216 -3.82 -22.67 -5.43
N TRP A 217 -4.84 -22.19 -4.69
CA TRP A 217 -6.05 -22.96 -4.42
C TRP A 217 -7.05 -22.94 -5.56
N GLY A 218 -6.96 -21.98 -6.50
CA GLY A 218 -7.97 -21.65 -7.49
C GLY A 218 -9.07 -20.76 -6.92
N TRP A 219 -9.81 -20.05 -7.76
CA TRP A 219 -10.94 -19.20 -7.32
C TRP A 219 -12.18 -20.00 -6.97
N VAL A 220 -12.59 -20.91 -7.84
CA VAL A 220 -13.79 -21.74 -7.72
C VAL A 220 -13.40 -23.21 -7.81
N ASP A 221 -12.75 -23.59 -8.92
CA ASP A 221 -12.26 -24.93 -9.13
C ASP A 221 -10.99 -25.17 -8.32
N PRO A 222 -10.93 -26.25 -7.52
CA PRO A 222 -9.76 -26.54 -6.70
C PRO A 222 -8.59 -26.96 -7.59
N ARG A 223 -7.43 -26.27 -7.45
CA ARG A 223 -6.17 -26.62 -8.13
C ARG A 223 -5.27 -27.43 -7.20
N ASN A 224 -4.70 -26.78 -6.18
CA ASN A 224 -3.88 -27.42 -5.16
C ASN A 224 -4.24 -26.88 -3.76
N PRO A 225 -5.50 -27.01 -3.30
CA PRO A 225 -5.89 -26.53 -1.99
C PRO A 225 -5.56 -27.55 -0.89
N PRO A 226 -5.32 -27.11 0.35
CA PRO A 226 -5.10 -28.02 1.49
C PRO A 226 -6.35 -28.80 1.88
N PHE A 227 -7.54 -28.31 1.51
CA PHE A 227 -8.84 -28.95 1.68
C PHE A 227 -9.83 -28.37 0.67
N THR A 228 -10.94 -29.05 0.43
CA THR A 228 -12.05 -28.56 -0.39
C THR A 228 -13.29 -28.37 0.47
N VAL A 229 -14.13 -27.41 0.11
CA VAL A 229 -15.41 -27.12 0.76
C VAL A 229 -16.52 -27.42 -0.25
N LEU A 230 -17.32 -28.46 0.00
CA LEU A 230 -18.39 -28.92 -0.90
C LEU A 230 -17.88 -29.20 -2.33
N GLY A 231 -16.64 -29.65 -2.49
CA GLY A 231 -16.02 -29.91 -3.79
C GLY A 231 -15.43 -28.66 -4.49
N PHE A 232 -15.58 -27.48 -3.91
CA PHE A 232 -15.03 -26.22 -4.42
C PHE A 232 -13.75 -25.80 -3.70
N SER A 233 -13.01 -24.87 -4.32
CA SER A 233 -11.86 -24.22 -3.69
C SER A 233 -12.26 -23.49 -2.40
N PRO A 234 -11.43 -23.53 -1.34
CA PRO A 234 -11.70 -22.81 -0.10
C PRO A 234 -11.60 -21.29 -0.23
N THR A 235 -11.04 -20.77 -1.32
CA THR A 235 -10.75 -19.35 -1.53
C THR A 235 -11.95 -18.45 -1.24
N LEU A 236 -13.07 -18.66 -1.93
CA LEU A 236 -14.28 -17.83 -1.74
C LEU A 236 -14.89 -17.99 -0.35
N PHE A 237 -14.77 -19.16 0.26
CA PHE A 237 -15.27 -19.40 1.62
C PHE A 237 -14.42 -18.66 2.65
N VAL A 238 -13.10 -18.63 2.48
CA VAL A 238 -12.18 -17.87 3.36
C VAL A 238 -12.42 -16.36 3.22
N ILE A 239 -12.57 -15.85 1.99
CA ILE A 239 -12.96 -14.43 1.75
C ILE A 239 -14.32 -14.15 2.38
N GLY A 240 -15.31 -15.01 2.17
CA GLY A 240 -16.64 -14.91 2.76
C GLY A 240 -16.63 -14.90 4.28
N ALA A 241 -15.83 -15.75 4.90
CA ALA A 241 -15.59 -15.75 6.35
C ALA A 241 -14.98 -14.43 6.82
N GLY A 242 -13.99 -13.90 6.09
CA GLY A 242 -13.41 -12.58 6.35
C GLY A 242 -14.45 -11.46 6.32
N ILE A 243 -15.30 -11.43 5.28
CA ILE A 243 -16.40 -10.48 5.15
C ILE A 243 -17.42 -10.65 6.31
N ALA A 244 -17.75 -11.88 6.70
CA ALA A 244 -18.65 -12.15 7.81
C ALA A 244 -18.08 -11.65 9.15
N VAL A 245 -16.79 -11.85 9.40
CA VAL A 245 -16.10 -11.33 10.59
C VAL A 245 -16.07 -9.78 10.58
N LEU A 246 -15.85 -9.14 9.42
CA LEU A 246 -15.92 -7.68 9.30
C LEU A 246 -17.36 -7.16 9.47
N ALA A 247 -18.36 -7.90 9.05
CA ALA A 247 -19.76 -7.58 9.34
C ALA A 247 -20.05 -7.67 10.85
N LEU A 248 -19.51 -8.69 11.53
CA LEU A 248 -19.58 -8.82 12.99
C LEU A 248 -18.84 -7.67 13.69
N PHE A 249 -17.67 -7.28 13.23
CA PHE A 249 -16.93 -6.10 13.68
C PHE A 249 -17.81 -4.85 13.59
N ARG A 250 -18.46 -4.62 12.43
CA ARG A 250 -19.37 -3.48 12.27
C ARG A 250 -20.53 -3.50 13.27
N VAL A 251 -21.14 -4.66 13.52
CA VAL A 251 -22.22 -4.81 14.49
C VAL A 251 -21.72 -4.55 15.90
N TRP A 252 -20.53 -5.04 16.24
CA TRP A 252 -19.89 -4.85 17.53
C TRP A 252 -19.60 -3.38 17.81
N GLU A 253 -18.90 -2.70 16.89
CA GLU A 253 -18.57 -1.27 17.00
C GLU A 253 -19.82 -0.40 17.09
N GLY A 254 -20.85 -0.66 16.25
CA GLY A 254 -22.11 0.06 16.30
C GLY A 254 -22.85 -0.08 17.63
N ARG A 255 -22.77 -1.27 18.28
CA ARG A 255 -23.36 -1.47 19.61
C ARG A 255 -22.56 -0.73 20.70
N ARG A 256 -21.24 -0.64 20.57
CA ARG A 256 -20.40 0.12 21.50
C ARG A 256 -20.63 1.62 21.37
N GLU A 257 -20.67 2.13 20.13
CA GLU A 257 -20.96 3.53 19.84
C GLU A 257 -22.35 3.93 20.38
N ALA A 258 -23.38 3.10 20.16
CA ALA A 258 -24.73 3.33 20.69
C ALA A 258 -24.82 3.31 22.23
N ARG A 259 -23.90 2.59 22.91
CA ARG A 259 -23.82 2.54 24.38
C ARG A 259 -22.96 3.66 24.98
N GLY A 260 -22.38 4.54 24.16
CA GLY A 260 -21.46 5.57 24.62
C GLY A 260 -20.15 5.03 25.19
N THR A 261 -19.77 3.79 24.83
CA THR A 261 -18.47 3.21 25.17
C THR A 261 -17.49 3.48 24.03
N ASP A 262 -16.19 3.65 24.36
CA ASP A 262 -15.15 3.97 23.36
C ASP A 262 -15.04 2.83 22.32
N PRO A 263 -15.49 3.01 21.05
CA PRO A 263 -15.26 2.04 19.99
C PRO A 263 -13.83 2.15 19.47
N LEU A 264 -13.35 1.13 18.75
CA LEU A 264 -12.09 1.22 18.02
C LEU A 264 -12.20 2.24 16.89
N VAL A 265 -13.34 2.22 16.18
CA VAL A 265 -13.69 3.12 15.09
C VAL A 265 -15.12 3.59 15.24
N HIS A 266 -15.36 4.91 15.19
CA HIS A 266 -16.70 5.46 15.13
C HIS A 266 -17.31 5.23 13.75
N LEU A 267 -18.28 4.33 13.67
CA LEU A 267 -18.95 3.98 12.41
C LEU A 267 -19.73 5.15 11.79
N SER A 268 -20.14 6.11 12.60
CA SER A 268 -20.73 7.38 12.17
C SER A 268 -19.84 8.14 11.19
N LEU A 269 -18.50 8.05 11.35
CA LEU A 269 -17.53 8.62 10.42
C LEU A 269 -17.60 7.96 9.04
N LEU A 270 -17.69 6.63 8.99
CA LEU A 270 -17.81 5.88 7.74
C LEU A 270 -19.17 6.09 7.05
N GLY A 271 -20.17 6.63 7.77
CA GLY A 271 -21.42 7.09 7.21
C GLY A 271 -21.28 8.32 6.31
N ARG A 272 -20.22 9.13 6.49
CA ARG A 272 -19.99 10.36 5.72
C ARG A 272 -19.54 10.06 4.29
N PRO A 273 -20.26 10.52 3.26
CA PRO A 273 -19.99 10.14 1.87
C PRO A 273 -18.61 10.61 1.38
N VAL A 274 -18.14 11.77 1.82
CA VAL A 274 -16.83 12.33 1.44
C VAL A 274 -15.69 11.50 2.01
N LEU A 275 -15.75 11.15 3.30
CA LEU A 275 -14.73 10.33 3.95
C LEU A 275 -14.68 8.94 3.32
N ARG A 276 -15.83 8.29 3.13
CA ARG A 276 -15.90 6.98 2.50
C ARG A 276 -15.35 6.98 1.08
N ALA A 277 -15.69 7.98 0.26
CA ALA A 277 -15.17 8.11 -1.08
C ALA A 277 -13.65 8.35 -1.08
N GLY A 278 -13.14 9.20 -0.18
CA GLY A 278 -11.71 9.44 -0.01
C GLY A 278 -10.95 8.18 0.39
N LEU A 279 -11.43 7.44 1.40
CA LEU A 279 -10.80 6.19 1.86
C LEU A 279 -10.82 5.09 0.78
N THR A 280 -11.94 4.93 0.06
CA THR A 280 -12.03 3.96 -1.04
C THR A 280 -11.08 4.31 -2.18
N THR A 281 -10.95 5.59 -2.54
CA THR A 281 -10.01 6.03 -3.59
C THR A 281 -8.56 5.86 -3.15
N LEU A 282 -8.23 6.11 -1.87
CA LEU A 282 -6.91 5.83 -1.29
C LEU A 282 -6.56 4.34 -1.31
N LEU A 283 -7.50 3.49 -0.93
CA LEU A 283 -7.33 2.03 -1.01
C LEU A 283 -7.04 1.62 -2.46
N SER A 284 -7.84 2.09 -3.41
CA SER A 284 -7.64 1.79 -4.83
C SER A 284 -6.30 2.31 -5.37
N GLN A 285 -5.89 3.53 -4.98
CA GLN A 285 -4.59 4.10 -5.36
C GLN A 285 -3.44 3.21 -4.89
N ASN A 286 -3.46 2.77 -3.64
CA ASN A 286 -2.39 1.93 -3.09
C ASN A 286 -2.44 0.51 -3.66
N LEU A 287 -3.63 -0.03 -3.94
CA LEU A 287 -3.79 -1.30 -4.63
C LEU A 287 -3.12 -1.26 -6.01
N ILE A 288 -3.39 -0.22 -6.81
CA ILE A 288 -2.78 -0.03 -8.13
C ILE A 288 -1.26 0.13 -7.99
N LEU A 289 -0.82 1.00 -7.08
CA LEU A 289 0.60 1.32 -6.91
C LEU A 289 1.42 0.09 -6.51
N LEU A 290 1.03 -0.60 -5.44
CA LEU A 290 1.78 -1.75 -4.93
C LEU A 290 1.61 -2.98 -5.83
N GLY A 291 0.46 -3.15 -6.48
CA GLY A 291 0.30 -4.19 -7.50
C GLY A 291 1.24 -4.01 -8.68
N LEU A 292 1.39 -2.79 -9.20
CA LEU A 292 2.35 -2.48 -10.27
C LEU A 292 3.81 -2.56 -9.79
N PHE A 293 4.09 -2.09 -8.57
CA PHE A 293 5.44 -2.20 -7.97
C PHE A 293 5.83 -3.63 -7.62
N PHE A 294 4.89 -4.57 -7.64
CA PHE A 294 5.17 -6.00 -7.61
C PHE A 294 5.37 -6.56 -9.04
N ALA A 295 4.44 -6.31 -9.96
CA ALA A 295 4.47 -6.91 -11.29
C ALA A 295 5.62 -6.38 -12.20
N ILE A 296 5.91 -5.07 -12.15
CA ILE A 296 6.92 -4.45 -13.01
C ILE A 296 8.35 -4.90 -12.67
N PRO A 297 8.81 -4.94 -11.41
CA PRO A 297 10.11 -5.52 -11.09
C PRO A 297 10.25 -6.98 -11.51
N LEU A 298 9.20 -7.80 -11.39
CA LEU A 298 9.20 -9.17 -11.88
C LEU A 298 9.40 -9.24 -13.40
N TYR A 299 8.70 -8.41 -14.17
CA TYR A 299 8.92 -8.32 -15.60
C TYR A 299 10.37 -7.96 -15.94
N LEU A 300 10.89 -6.93 -15.27
CA LEU A 300 12.26 -6.45 -15.54
C LEU A 300 13.34 -7.47 -15.12
N GLN A 301 13.15 -8.15 -13.99
CA GLN A 301 14.18 -9.06 -13.45
C GLN A 301 14.04 -10.48 -14.00
N VAL A 302 12.84 -11.04 -14.04
CA VAL A 302 12.62 -12.43 -14.41
C VAL A 302 12.53 -12.62 -15.93
N VAL A 303 11.82 -11.72 -16.64
CA VAL A 303 11.61 -11.85 -18.10
C VAL A 303 12.76 -11.18 -18.87
N GLN A 304 13.13 -9.94 -18.48
CA GLN A 304 14.18 -9.17 -19.17
C GLN A 304 15.59 -9.47 -18.66
N GLY A 305 15.74 -10.20 -17.54
CA GLY A 305 17.05 -10.56 -16.97
C GLY A 305 17.83 -9.38 -16.38
N PHE A 306 17.17 -8.25 -16.09
CA PHE A 306 17.86 -7.11 -15.47
C PHE A 306 18.13 -7.37 -13.99
N ASN A 307 19.29 -6.91 -13.51
CA ASN A 307 19.58 -6.93 -12.09
C ASN A 307 18.75 -5.87 -11.31
N ALA A 308 18.78 -5.93 -9.99
CA ALA A 308 18.00 -5.03 -9.13
C ALA A 308 18.33 -3.54 -9.36
N PHE A 309 19.60 -3.19 -9.63
CA PHE A 309 20.00 -1.81 -9.90
C PHE A 309 19.47 -1.30 -11.24
N GLN A 310 19.56 -2.10 -12.30
CA GLN A 310 19.01 -1.77 -13.62
C GLN A 310 17.49 -1.63 -13.57
N THR A 311 16.84 -2.47 -12.76
CA THR A 311 15.40 -2.36 -12.47
C THR A 311 15.10 -1.04 -11.77
N GLY A 312 15.86 -0.68 -10.73
CA GLY A 312 15.72 0.59 -10.02
C GLY A 312 15.85 1.82 -10.93
N LEU A 313 16.82 1.79 -11.86
CA LEU A 313 16.98 2.86 -12.86
C LEU A 313 15.75 3.01 -13.77
N ARG A 314 15.14 1.91 -14.20
CA ARG A 314 13.93 1.90 -15.04
C ARG A 314 12.66 2.33 -14.29
N LEU A 315 12.68 2.24 -12.95
CA LEU A 315 11.63 2.76 -12.08
C LEU A 315 11.79 4.26 -11.73
N LEU A 316 12.95 4.89 -12.02
CA LEU A 316 13.17 6.32 -11.75
C LEU A 316 12.14 7.25 -12.39
N PRO A 317 11.70 7.06 -13.66
CA PRO A 317 10.73 7.95 -14.27
C PRO A 317 9.41 8.02 -13.50
N VAL A 318 8.86 6.90 -13.03
CA VAL A 318 7.61 6.90 -12.23
C VAL A 318 7.83 7.60 -10.91
N SER A 319 8.94 7.34 -10.23
CA SER A 319 9.25 7.90 -8.92
C SER A 319 9.49 9.41 -8.98
N ALA A 320 10.25 9.88 -9.96
CA ALA A 320 10.55 11.29 -10.16
C ALA A 320 9.29 12.10 -10.50
N THR A 321 8.48 11.64 -11.46
CA THR A 321 7.24 12.32 -11.85
C THR A 321 6.20 12.28 -10.75
N MET A 322 6.09 11.18 -10.00
CA MET A 322 5.23 11.06 -8.83
C MET A 322 5.60 12.08 -7.75
N LEU A 323 6.88 12.23 -7.43
CA LEU A 323 7.37 13.20 -6.46
C LEU A 323 7.02 14.64 -6.91
N VAL A 324 7.37 15.01 -8.15
CA VAL A 324 7.10 16.35 -8.69
C VAL A 324 5.60 16.65 -8.69
N THR A 325 4.78 15.73 -9.18
CA THR A 325 3.33 15.96 -9.29
C THR A 325 2.61 15.90 -7.94
N SER A 326 3.10 15.14 -6.97
CA SER A 326 2.57 15.17 -5.60
C SER A 326 2.80 16.53 -4.92
N LEU A 327 3.95 17.16 -5.14
CA LEU A 327 4.26 18.50 -4.63
C LEU A 327 3.47 19.60 -5.35
N CYS A 328 3.36 19.52 -6.67
CA CYS A 328 2.68 20.55 -7.48
C CYS A 328 1.15 20.37 -7.52
N GLY A 329 0.65 19.17 -7.27
CA GLY A 329 -0.77 18.82 -7.42
C GLY A 329 -1.69 19.55 -6.45
N SER A 330 -1.19 19.95 -5.27
CA SER A 330 -1.95 20.77 -4.31
C SER A 330 -2.34 22.13 -4.92
N ALA A 331 -1.44 22.79 -5.66
CA ALA A 331 -1.74 24.03 -6.35
C ALA A 331 -2.81 23.86 -7.45
N LEU A 332 -2.80 22.71 -8.14
CA LEU A 332 -3.83 22.35 -9.12
C LEU A 332 -5.18 22.11 -8.44
N GLY A 333 -5.18 21.48 -7.28
CA GLY A 333 -6.37 21.27 -6.44
C GLY A 333 -7.06 22.58 -6.03
N HIS A 334 -6.27 23.60 -5.69
CA HIS A 334 -6.81 24.93 -5.39
C HIS A 334 -7.47 25.61 -6.61
N ARG A 335 -7.00 25.34 -7.84
CA ARG A 335 -7.55 25.94 -9.06
C ARG A 335 -8.77 25.19 -9.59
N MET A 336 -8.71 23.87 -9.64
CA MET A 336 -9.73 23.03 -10.31
C MET A 336 -10.71 22.35 -9.35
N GLY A 337 -10.37 22.27 -8.07
CA GLY A 337 -11.08 21.50 -7.05
C GLY A 337 -10.64 20.02 -7.00
N PRO A 338 -10.68 19.39 -5.80
CA PRO A 338 -10.12 18.05 -5.57
C PRO A 338 -10.71 16.97 -6.49
N ARG A 339 -12.04 16.98 -6.67
CA ARG A 339 -12.75 16.00 -7.51
C ARG A 339 -12.26 15.97 -8.96
N ARG A 340 -12.02 17.16 -9.56
CA ARG A 340 -11.56 17.24 -10.95
C ARG A 340 -10.13 16.73 -11.09
N VAL A 341 -9.26 17.07 -10.12
CA VAL A 341 -7.86 16.59 -10.12
C VAL A 341 -7.80 15.08 -9.93
N VAL A 342 -8.61 14.50 -9.02
CA VAL A 342 -8.68 13.04 -8.82
C VAL A 342 -9.17 12.34 -10.09
N ARG A 343 -10.20 12.88 -10.77
CA ARG A 343 -10.69 12.31 -12.05
C ARG A 343 -9.64 12.39 -13.15
N LEU A 344 -8.97 13.54 -13.28
CA LEU A 344 -7.87 13.69 -14.23
C LEU A 344 -6.75 12.69 -13.94
N ALA A 345 -6.37 12.53 -12.68
CA ALA A 345 -5.36 11.58 -12.27
C ALA A 345 -5.72 10.12 -12.61
N LEU A 346 -6.98 9.71 -12.37
CA LEU A 346 -7.45 8.37 -12.73
C LEU A 346 -7.50 8.15 -14.25
N ALA A 347 -7.85 9.19 -15.02
CA ALA A 347 -7.81 9.12 -16.48
C ALA A 347 -6.37 8.99 -17.00
N ILE A 348 -5.42 9.75 -16.42
CA ILE A 348 -3.99 9.64 -16.73
C ILE A 348 -3.49 8.24 -16.37
N LEU A 349 -3.88 7.70 -15.19
CA LEU A 349 -3.54 6.35 -14.77
C LEU A 349 -4.04 5.28 -15.75
N ALA A 350 -5.30 5.37 -16.17
CA ALA A 350 -5.86 4.44 -17.16
C ALA A 350 -5.09 4.52 -18.50
N ALA A 351 -4.77 5.72 -18.97
CA ALA A 351 -3.97 5.92 -20.18
C ALA A 351 -2.55 5.38 -20.03
N ALA A 352 -1.91 5.58 -18.85
CA ALA A 352 -0.59 5.04 -18.55
C ALA A 352 -0.58 3.52 -18.56
N VAL A 353 -1.61 2.87 -17.98
CA VAL A 353 -1.76 1.41 -18.02
C VAL A 353 -1.88 0.89 -19.45
N VAL A 354 -2.70 1.54 -20.29
CA VAL A 354 -2.82 1.15 -21.71
C VAL A 354 -1.49 1.31 -22.46
N TRP A 355 -0.76 2.40 -22.20
CA TRP A 355 0.56 2.59 -22.80
C TRP A 355 1.57 1.57 -22.29
N LEU A 356 1.58 1.31 -20.99
CA LEU A 356 2.46 0.32 -20.38
C LEU A 356 2.22 -1.09 -20.94
N LEU A 357 0.94 -1.49 -21.16
CA LEU A 357 0.59 -2.75 -21.83
C LEU A 357 1.23 -2.89 -23.21
N ALA A 358 1.32 -1.79 -23.96
CA ALA A 358 1.95 -1.78 -25.26
C ALA A 358 3.50 -1.88 -25.21
N THR A 359 4.12 -1.76 -24.04
CA THR A 359 5.58 -1.88 -23.85
C THR A 359 6.00 -3.23 -23.25
N ILE A 360 5.05 -4.10 -22.90
CA ILE A 360 5.33 -5.43 -22.37
C ILE A 360 5.56 -6.40 -23.53
N ASP A 361 6.80 -6.51 -23.92
CA ASP A 361 7.28 -7.32 -25.03
C ASP A 361 8.55 -8.10 -24.64
N PRO A 362 8.92 -9.17 -25.39
CA PRO A 362 10.18 -9.90 -25.15
C PRO A 362 11.42 -9.01 -25.18
N VAL A 363 11.41 -7.95 -25.98
CA VAL A 363 12.48 -6.96 -26.06
C VAL A 363 11.92 -5.59 -25.70
N ILE A 364 12.40 -5.04 -24.58
CA ILE A 364 11.89 -3.75 -24.07
C ILE A 364 12.42 -2.57 -24.90
N ASP A 365 11.54 -1.65 -25.26
CA ASP A 365 11.91 -0.31 -25.72
C ASP A 365 12.03 0.61 -24.50
N ASP A 366 13.26 0.87 -24.06
CA ASP A 366 13.53 1.69 -22.88
C ASP A 366 12.89 3.08 -22.92
N ALA A 367 12.79 3.70 -24.09
CA ALA A 367 12.21 5.05 -24.20
C ALA A 367 10.69 5.04 -24.04
N GLN A 368 10.00 4.10 -24.68
CA GLN A 368 8.55 3.94 -24.55
C GLN A 368 8.17 3.50 -23.15
N PHE A 369 8.91 2.56 -22.57
CA PHE A 369 8.72 2.11 -21.20
C PHE A 369 8.91 3.26 -20.19
N ALA A 370 9.99 4.03 -20.29
CA ALA A 370 10.24 5.20 -19.45
C ALA A 370 9.14 6.26 -19.60
N GLY A 371 8.61 6.47 -20.79
CA GLY A 371 7.47 7.36 -21.06
C GLY A 371 6.19 6.89 -20.35
N ALA A 372 5.84 5.60 -20.48
CA ALA A 372 4.68 5.01 -19.81
C ALA A 372 4.82 5.10 -18.28
N MET A 373 6.00 4.80 -17.73
CA MET A 373 6.31 4.93 -16.30
C MET A 373 6.23 6.38 -15.82
N ALA A 374 6.69 7.34 -16.61
CA ALA A 374 6.57 8.77 -16.26
C ALA A 374 5.11 9.22 -16.19
N VAL A 375 4.28 8.82 -17.14
CA VAL A 375 2.83 9.14 -17.14
C VAL A 375 2.11 8.45 -15.97
N LEU A 376 2.49 7.21 -15.66
CA LEU A 376 2.00 6.49 -14.48
C LEU A 376 2.28 7.28 -13.19
N GLY A 377 3.52 7.76 -13.03
CA GLY A 377 3.93 8.56 -11.87
C GLY A 377 3.16 9.89 -11.76
N VAL A 378 2.86 10.54 -12.89
CA VAL A 378 1.99 11.74 -12.90
C VAL A 378 0.62 11.42 -12.33
N GLY A 379 -0.02 10.34 -12.75
CA GLY A 379 -1.33 9.93 -12.26
C GLY A 379 -1.33 9.64 -10.75
N VAL A 380 -0.39 8.81 -10.28
CA VAL A 380 -0.27 8.45 -8.86
C VAL A 380 0.05 9.67 -8.00
N GLY A 381 0.98 10.53 -8.43
CA GLY A 381 1.37 11.72 -7.68
C GLY A 381 0.23 12.75 -7.55
N LEU A 382 -0.56 12.95 -8.60
CA LEU A 382 -1.76 13.79 -8.53
C LEU A 382 -2.80 13.24 -7.54
N LEU A 383 -3.03 11.91 -7.51
CA LEU A 383 -3.90 11.29 -6.51
C LEU A 383 -3.37 11.52 -5.09
N ALA A 384 -2.09 11.25 -4.86
CA ALA A 384 -1.45 11.41 -3.56
C ALA A 384 -1.57 12.85 -3.04
N SER A 385 -1.46 13.85 -3.93
CA SER A 385 -1.57 15.28 -3.57
C SER A 385 -2.96 15.68 -3.05
N GLN A 386 -4.03 14.96 -3.41
CA GLN A 386 -5.41 15.35 -3.12
C GLN A 386 -6.05 14.52 -2.01
N LEU A 387 -5.81 13.21 -2.00
CA LEU A 387 -6.62 12.27 -1.23
C LEU A 387 -6.47 12.44 0.28
N GLY A 388 -5.28 12.76 0.76
CA GLY A 388 -5.05 13.09 2.18
C GLY A 388 -5.91 14.28 2.63
N ASN A 389 -5.92 15.35 1.84
CA ASN A 389 -6.74 16.53 2.12
C ASN A 389 -8.24 16.24 2.05
N VAL A 390 -8.68 15.44 1.09
CA VAL A 390 -10.09 15.03 0.95
C VAL A 390 -10.56 14.28 2.18
N VAL A 391 -9.80 13.31 2.66
CA VAL A 391 -10.11 12.53 3.86
C VAL A 391 -10.19 13.45 5.08
N GLN A 392 -9.20 14.31 5.28
CA GLN A 392 -9.14 15.23 6.43
C GLN A 392 -10.21 16.34 6.39
N SER A 393 -10.66 16.76 5.21
CA SER A 393 -11.73 17.74 5.05
C SER A 393 -13.13 17.18 5.30
N GLY A 394 -13.28 15.85 5.25
CA GLY A 394 -14.54 15.16 5.51
C GLY A 394 -14.92 15.04 6.98
N VAL A 395 -14.06 15.51 7.91
CA VAL A 395 -14.22 15.33 9.36
C VAL A 395 -13.93 16.61 10.14
N GLY A 396 -14.49 16.70 11.36
CA GLY A 396 -14.22 17.80 12.30
C GLY A 396 -12.77 17.75 12.85
N GLU A 397 -12.35 18.84 13.52
CA GLU A 397 -10.98 18.93 14.05
C GLU A 397 -10.66 17.84 15.09
N GLU A 398 -11.62 17.47 15.92
CA GLU A 398 -11.47 16.46 16.98
C GLU A 398 -11.36 15.03 16.40
N GLU A 399 -11.97 14.79 15.23
CA GLU A 399 -12.03 13.48 14.56
C GLU A 399 -10.87 13.24 13.60
N ARG A 400 -10.02 14.24 13.33
CA ARG A 400 -8.92 14.15 12.35
C ARG A 400 -7.89 13.08 12.68
N SER A 401 -7.66 12.82 13.97
CA SER A 401 -6.72 11.77 14.39
C SER A 401 -7.24 10.39 13.99
N GLU A 402 -8.53 10.13 14.19
CA GLU A 402 -9.18 8.89 13.81
C GLU A 402 -9.27 8.72 12.29
N ALA A 403 -9.64 9.79 11.58
CA ALA A 403 -9.61 9.80 10.11
C ALA A 403 -8.21 9.52 9.54
N GLY A 404 -7.15 9.99 10.21
CA GLY A 404 -5.77 9.66 9.88
C GLY A 404 -5.46 8.18 10.05
N GLY A 405 -5.91 7.56 11.15
CA GLY A 405 -5.80 6.12 11.37
C GLY A 405 -6.52 5.31 10.28
N LEU A 406 -7.75 5.69 9.94
CA LEU A 406 -8.53 5.08 8.84
C LEU A 406 -7.83 5.26 7.49
N GLN A 407 -7.22 6.42 7.24
CA GLN A 407 -6.46 6.70 6.04
C GLN A 407 -5.29 5.73 5.87
N PHE A 408 -4.44 5.59 6.90
CA PHE A 408 -3.31 4.66 6.86
C PHE A 408 -3.76 3.20 6.76
N THR A 409 -4.84 2.82 7.45
CA THR A 409 -5.43 1.49 7.32
C THR A 409 -5.90 1.22 5.88
N ALA A 410 -6.60 2.17 5.25
CA ALA A 410 -7.05 2.04 3.86
C ALA A 410 -5.87 1.95 2.88
N GLN A 411 -4.79 2.72 3.11
CA GLN A 411 -3.57 2.66 2.30
C GLN A 411 -2.91 1.28 2.39
N ASN A 412 -2.66 0.79 3.61
CA ASN A 412 -1.97 -0.49 3.81
C ASN A 412 -2.83 -1.70 3.42
N LEU A 413 -4.15 -1.63 3.63
CA LEU A 413 -5.07 -2.64 3.11
C LEU A 413 -5.06 -2.64 1.58
N GLY A 414 -5.07 -1.46 0.94
CA GLY A 414 -4.91 -1.33 -0.50
C GLY A 414 -3.60 -1.93 -1.00
N SER A 415 -2.49 -1.67 -0.31
CA SER A 415 -1.18 -2.24 -0.62
C SER A 415 -1.16 -3.76 -0.53
N SER A 416 -1.69 -4.32 0.57
CA SER A 416 -1.78 -5.76 0.79
C SER A 416 -2.65 -6.45 -0.27
N LEU A 417 -3.85 -5.91 -0.52
CA LEU A 417 -4.74 -6.42 -1.58
C LEU A 417 -4.12 -6.26 -2.97
N GLY A 418 -3.38 -5.18 -3.21
CA GLY A 418 -2.70 -4.93 -4.48
C GLY A 418 -1.69 -5.99 -4.81
N THR A 419 -0.77 -6.26 -3.90
CA THR A 419 0.24 -7.30 -4.08
C THR A 419 -0.40 -8.69 -4.20
N ALA A 420 -1.38 -9.02 -3.32
CA ALA A 420 -2.05 -10.30 -3.34
C ALA A 420 -2.86 -10.54 -4.63
N LEU A 421 -3.71 -9.57 -5.01
CA LEU A 421 -4.61 -9.71 -6.17
C LEU A 421 -3.83 -9.71 -7.49
N ILE A 422 -2.91 -8.76 -7.67
CA ILE A 422 -2.18 -8.61 -8.92
C ILE A 422 -1.22 -9.79 -9.11
N GLY A 423 -0.54 -10.25 -8.06
CA GLY A 423 0.29 -11.44 -8.14
C GLY A 423 -0.53 -12.71 -8.39
N SER A 424 -1.71 -12.84 -7.78
CA SER A 424 -2.62 -13.97 -8.04
C SER A 424 -3.14 -13.99 -9.48
N ILE A 425 -3.49 -12.82 -10.04
CA ILE A 425 -3.91 -12.71 -11.44
C ILE A 425 -2.74 -13.05 -12.37
N LEU A 426 -1.54 -12.57 -12.06
CA LEU A 426 -0.33 -12.85 -12.84
C LEU A 426 -0.07 -14.34 -12.95
N VAL A 427 0.01 -15.05 -11.80
CA VAL A 427 0.28 -16.49 -11.77
C VAL A 427 -0.89 -17.30 -12.35
N GLY A 428 -2.13 -16.91 -12.06
CA GLY A 428 -3.31 -17.57 -12.58
C GLY A 428 -3.46 -17.44 -14.10
N ALA A 429 -3.17 -16.28 -14.66
CA ALA A 429 -3.19 -16.03 -16.10
C ALA A 429 -2.02 -16.72 -16.81
N LEU A 430 -0.81 -16.70 -16.21
CA LEU A 430 0.33 -17.49 -16.69
C LEU A 430 -0.06 -18.98 -16.81
N ALA A 431 -0.60 -19.56 -15.75
CA ALA A 431 -1.00 -20.98 -15.74
C ALA A 431 -2.03 -21.29 -16.84
N GLY A 432 -3.06 -20.46 -16.96
CA GLY A 432 -4.10 -20.64 -17.98
C GLY A 432 -3.59 -20.50 -19.41
N ALA A 433 -2.77 -19.46 -19.68
CA ALA A 433 -2.19 -19.23 -20.99
C ALA A 433 -1.22 -20.37 -21.37
N PHE A 434 -0.34 -20.79 -20.45
CA PHE A 434 0.62 -21.84 -20.70
C PHE A 434 -0.07 -23.20 -20.97
N THR A 435 -1.07 -23.56 -20.17
CA THR A 435 -1.86 -24.79 -20.41
C THR A 435 -2.49 -24.79 -21.80
N THR A 436 -3.08 -23.66 -22.22
CA THR A 436 -3.71 -23.54 -23.54
C THR A 436 -2.67 -23.63 -24.66
N GLN A 437 -1.56 -22.90 -24.52
CA GLN A 437 -0.52 -22.87 -25.56
C GLN A 437 0.16 -24.24 -25.72
N VAL A 438 0.44 -24.97 -24.63
CA VAL A 438 0.99 -26.34 -24.68
C VAL A 438 -0.01 -27.31 -25.32
N ALA A 439 -1.29 -27.19 -25.03
CA ALA A 439 -2.32 -28.06 -25.62
C ALA A 439 -2.43 -27.86 -27.14
N ASP A 440 -2.30 -26.61 -27.59
CA ASP A 440 -2.49 -26.23 -29.01
C ASP A 440 -1.19 -26.25 -29.85
N ASP A 441 0.00 -26.40 -29.23
CA ASP A 441 1.27 -26.38 -29.97
C ASP A 441 1.49 -27.68 -30.77
N PRO A 442 1.48 -27.63 -32.13
CA PRO A 442 1.67 -28.80 -32.96
C PRO A 442 3.08 -29.41 -32.88
N ARG A 443 4.06 -28.67 -32.35
CA ARG A 443 5.44 -29.15 -32.18
C ARG A 443 5.59 -30.14 -31.02
N LEU A 444 4.59 -30.21 -30.11
CA LEU A 444 4.60 -31.06 -28.94
C LEU A 444 3.90 -32.39 -29.22
N SER A 445 4.56 -33.51 -28.88
CA SER A 445 3.95 -34.84 -28.91
C SER A 445 2.88 -34.97 -27.82
N PRO A 446 1.91 -35.90 -27.97
CA PRO A 446 0.94 -36.19 -26.92
C PRO A 446 1.59 -36.54 -25.57
N ALA A 447 2.68 -37.30 -25.59
CA ALA A 447 3.41 -37.67 -24.38
C ALA A 447 4.05 -36.47 -23.68
N ALA A 448 4.62 -35.52 -24.45
CA ALA A 448 5.16 -34.28 -23.90
C ALA A 448 4.07 -33.38 -23.30
N ARG A 449 2.90 -33.31 -23.95
CA ARG A 449 1.74 -32.56 -23.42
C ARG A 449 1.26 -33.12 -22.10
N ASP A 450 1.18 -34.47 -22.00
CA ASP A 450 0.78 -35.14 -20.77
C ASP A 450 1.80 -34.93 -19.65
N GLU A 451 3.09 -35.05 -19.93
CA GLU A 451 4.17 -34.79 -18.95
C GLU A 451 4.15 -33.34 -18.43
N VAL A 452 4.03 -32.37 -19.34
CA VAL A 452 3.88 -30.96 -18.97
C VAL A 452 2.58 -30.73 -18.21
N GLY A 453 1.48 -31.38 -18.59
CA GLY A 453 0.19 -31.31 -17.91
C GLY A 453 0.27 -31.77 -16.46
N VAL A 454 0.91 -32.91 -16.20
CA VAL A 454 1.13 -33.44 -14.84
C VAL A 454 1.93 -32.46 -13.98
N ARG A 455 2.99 -31.84 -14.54
CA ARG A 455 3.77 -30.84 -13.82
C ARG A 455 3.00 -29.56 -13.55
N LEU A 456 2.12 -29.16 -14.47
CA LEU A 456 1.23 -28.01 -14.29
C LEU A 456 0.21 -28.22 -13.16
N GLU A 457 -0.29 -29.45 -12.96
CA GLU A 457 -1.17 -29.79 -11.85
C GLU A 457 -0.47 -29.63 -10.48
N ALA A 458 0.86 -29.87 -10.44
CA ALA A 458 1.66 -29.64 -9.24
C ALA A 458 1.84 -28.14 -8.89
N GLY A 459 1.55 -27.24 -9.83
CA GLY A 459 1.65 -25.78 -9.71
C GLY A 459 2.67 -25.19 -10.66
N ILE A 460 2.34 -24.02 -11.23
CA ILE A 460 3.24 -23.25 -12.07
C ILE A 460 3.82 -22.07 -11.27
N THR A 461 5.12 -21.86 -11.41
CA THR A 461 5.83 -20.75 -10.77
C THR A 461 6.26 -19.73 -11.81
N PHE A 462 6.40 -18.47 -11.41
CA PHE A 462 6.90 -17.40 -12.27
C PHE A 462 8.43 -17.37 -12.16
N VAL A 463 9.12 -18.10 -13.06
CA VAL A 463 10.57 -18.31 -13.06
C VAL A 463 11.20 -17.81 -14.37
N PRO A 464 12.53 -17.60 -14.43
CA PRO A 464 13.21 -17.35 -15.70
C PRO A 464 12.99 -18.49 -16.70
N THR A 465 12.82 -18.13 -17.97
CA THR A 465 12.57 -19.09 -19.06
C THR A 465 13.66 -20.17 -19.16
N GLU A 466 14.89 -19.82 -18.78
CA GLU A 466 16.01 -20.78 -18.75
C GLU A 466 15.81 -21.93 -17.76
N GLN A 467 15.17 -21.67 -16.62
CA GLN A 467 14.82 -22.74 -15.66
C GLN A 467 13.80 -23.71 -16.23
N VAL A 468 12.83 -23.21 -17.02
CA VAL A 468 11.86 -24.07 -17.71
C VAL A 468 12.55 -24.91 -18.78
N ARG A 469 13.50 -24.33 -19.51
CA ARG A 469 14.33 -25.05 -20.48
C ARG A 469 15.08 -26.20 -19.80
N SER A 470 15.82 -25.90 -18.74
CA SER A 470 16.57 -26.92 -17.98
C SER A 470 15.67 -28.02 -17.43
N ALA A 471 14.48 -27.67 -16.90
CA ALA A 471 13.52 -28.65 -16.40
C ALA A 471 12.95 -29.54 -17.52
N ALA A 472 12.76 -28.99 -18.73
CA ALA A 472 12.32 -29.75 -19.90
C ALA A 472 13.41 -30.69 -20.43
N GLU A 473 14.68 -30.26 -20.42
CA GLU A 473 15.84 -31.08 -20.76
C GLU A 473 16.04 -32.25 -19.76
N GLU A 474 15.92 -31.95 -18.45
CA GLU A 474 15.99 -32.98 -17.38
C GLU A 474 14.84 -33.99 -17.48
N ALA A 475 13.68 -33.58 -17.98
CA ALA A 475 12.56 -34.47 -18.27
C ALA A 475 12.82 -35.39 -19.49
N GLY A 476 13.92 -35.18 -20.21
CA GLY A 476 14.31 -35.97 -21.36
C GLY A 476 13.52 -35.65 -22.64
N LEU A 477 12.94 -34.45 -22.73
CA LEU A 477 12.26 -34.02 -23.95
C LEU A 477 13.25 -33.81 -25.10
N PRO A 478 12.87 -34.13 -26.35
CA PRO A 478 13.68 -33.82 -27.52
C PRO A 478 13.92 -32.30 -27.65
N PRO A 479 15.07 -31.85 -28.22
CA PRO A 479 15.40 -30.42 -28.30
C PRO A 479 14.31 -29.55 -28.94
N SER A 480 13.60 -30.07 -29.96
CA SER A 480 12.49 -29.35 -30.60
C SER A 480 11.29 -29.16 -29.69
N GLU A 481 11.02 -30.12 -28.78
CA GLU A 481 9.94 -30.02 -27.78
C GLU A 481 10.36 -29.13 -26.60
N VAL A 482 11.65 -29.16 -26.20
CA VAL A 482 12.21 -28.22 -25.22
C VAL A 482 12.04 -26.78 -25.70
N ASP A 483 12.38 -26.49 -26.96
CA ASP A 483 12.17 -25.16 -27.56
C ASP A 483 10.68 -24.78 -27.57
N ALA A 484 9.79 -25.70 -27.96
CA ALA A 484 8.36 -25.44 -28.00
C ALA A 484 7.75 -25.14 -26.61
N VAL A 485 8.12 -25.91 -25.58
CA VAL A 485 7.70 -25.66 -24.20
C VAL A 485 8.23 -24.32 -23.69
N THR A 486 9.49 -24.03 -23.98
CA THR A 486 10.16 -22.78 -23.57
C THR A 486 9.51 -21.56 -24.21
N ASP A 487 9.22 -21.60 -25.53
CA ASP A 487 8.53 -20.53 -26.25
C ASP A 487 7.11 -20.30 -25.73
N SER A 488 6.37 -21.40 -25.50
CA SER A 488 5.02 -21.35 -24.94
C SER A 488 5.02 -20.72 -23.54
N TYR A 489 5.99 -21.07 -22.70
CA TYR A 489 6.13 -20.48 -21.38
C TYR A 489 6.47 -18.99 -21.43
N ALA A 490 7.44 -18.58 -22.29
CA ALA A 490 7.81 -17.18 -22.46
C ALA A 490 6.63 -16.32 -22.93
N SER A 491 5.83 -16.83 -23.87
CA SER A 491 4.61 -16.16 -24.32
C SER A 491 3.58 -16.05 -23.18
N ALA A 492 3.33 -17.14 -22.46
CA ALA A 492 2.41 -17.17 -21.33
C ALA A 492 2.82 -16.24 -20.18
N GLN A 493 4.14 -16.05 -19.95
CA GLN A 493 4.64 -15.05 -18.98
C GLN A 493 4.20 -13.63 -19.34
N LEU A 494 4.31 -13.26 -20.61
CA LEU A 494 3.88 -11.93 -21.07
C LEU A 494 2.36 -11.77 -20.97
N ASP A 495 1.58 -12.81 -21.29
CA ASP A 495 0.13 -12.81 -21.14
C ASP A 495 -0.29 -12.64 -19.68
N GLY A 496 0.38 -13.34 -18.76
CA GLY A 496 0.18 -13.20 -17.32
C GLY A 496 0.47 -11.77 -16.82
N LEU A 497 1.58 -11.18 -17.27
CA LEU A 497 1.94 -9.80 -16.94
C LEU A 497 0.95 -8.80 -17.50
N LYS A 498 0.54 -8.95 -18.77
CA LYS A 498 -0.48 -8.09 -19.41
C LYS A 498 -1.81 -8.17 -18.68
N ALA A 499 -2.25 -9.37 -18.28
CA ALA A 499 -3.48 -9.56 -17.49
C ALA A 499 -3.40 -8.85 -16.12
N ALA A 500 -2.27 -8.98 -15.42
CA ALA A 500 -2.02 -8.34 -14.14
C ALA A 500 -2.05 -6.81 -14.25
N ILE A 501 -1.37 -6.25 -15.25
CA ILE A 501 -1.33 -4.80 -15.49
C ILE A 501 -2.72 -4.29 -15.91
N LEU A 502 -3.45 -5.03 -16.77
CA LEU A 502 -4.81 -4.68 -17.18
C LEU A 502 -5.77 -4.63 -15.99
N ALA A 503 -5.63 -5.55 -15.03
CA ALA A 503 -6.45 -5.56 -13.83
C ALA A 503 -6.29 -4.26 -13.01
N THR A 504 -5.08 -3.69 -12.94
CA THR A 504 -4.87 -2.39 -12.27
C THR A 504 -5.60 -1.25 -13.00
N GLY A 505 -5.65 -1.29 -14.33
CA GLY A 505 -6.46 -0.37 -15.15
C GLY A 505 -7.96 -0.50 -14.86
N GLY A 506 -8.45 -1.73 -14.70
CA GLY A 506 -9.82 -2.01 -14.28
C GLY A 506 -10.16 -1.40 -12.92
N VAL A 507 -9.25 -1.50 -11.96
CA VAL A 507 -9.41 -0.86 -10.64
C VAL A 507 -9.43 0.67 -10.75
N ALA A 508 -8.58 1.26 -11.61
CA ALA A 508 -8.59 2.70 -11.85
C ALA A 508 -9.93 3.17 -12.43
N LEU A 509 -10.47 2.45 -13.41
CA LEU A 509 -11.78 2.74 -14.01
C LEU A 509 -12.93 2.57 -13.00
N ALA A 510 -12.92 1.49 -12.20
CA ALA A 510 -13.91 1.29 -11.14
C ALA A 510 -13.87 2.41 -10.10
N SER A 511 -12.67 2.89 -9.76
CA SER A 511 -12.48 4.01 -8.84
C SER A 511 -13.10 5.31 -9.36
N PHE A 512 -13.21 5.47 -10.67
CA PHE A 512 -13.86 6.63 -11.28
C PHE A 512 -15.32 6.79 -10.85
N LEU A 513 -16.03 5.67 -10.65
CA LEU A 513 -17.42 5.65 -10.19
C LEU A 513 -17.57 6.23 -8.78
N VAL A 514 -16.59 5.96 -7.91
CA VAL A 514 -16.59 6.43 -6.52
C VAL A 514 -16.35 7.94 -6.44
N THR A 515 -15.64 8.54 -7.41
CA THR A 515 -15.32 9.97 -7.42
C THR A 515 -16.55 10.88 -7.49
N ALA A 516 -17.72 10.34 -7.87
CA ALA A 516 -18.97 11.12 -7.89
C ALA A 516 -19.32 11.75 -6.52
N ARG A 517 -18.86 11.16 -5.43
CA ARG A 517 -19.12 11.59 -4.05
C ARG A 517 -18.03 12.47 -3.45
N LEU A 518 -16.97 12.77 -4.19
CA LEU A 518 -15.92 13.68 -3.75
C LEU A 518 -16.38 15.14 -3.81
N PRO A 519 -15.85 16.04 -2.95
CA PRO A 519 -16.25 17.43 -2.91
C PRO A 519 -15.89 18.16 -4.21
N THR A 520 -16.83 18.98 -4.71
CA THR A 520 -16.67 19.77 -5.95
C THR A 520 -16.20 21.19 -5.69
N ALA A 521 -16.43 21.70 -4.48
CA ALA A 521 -16.10 23.09 -4.10
C ALA A 521 -14.65 23.22 -3.65
N ARG A 522 -14.06 24.40 -3.90
CA ARG A 522 -12.82 24.83 -3.24
C ARG A 522 -13.06 24.80 -1.73
N ALA A 523 -12.39 23.90 -1.02
CA ALA A 523 -12.33 23.97 0.43
C ALA A 523 -11.40 25.13 0.77
N ASP A 524 -11.94 26.37 0.75
CA ASP A 524 -11.42 27.55 1.43
C ASP A 524 -12.06 28.81 0.82
N ARG A 525 -13.23 29.14 1.26
CA ARG A 525 -13.55 30.51 1.65
C ARG A 525 -14.12 30.40 3.06
N PRO A 526 -13.47 30.96 4.08
CA PRO A 526 -14.22 31.31 5.28
C PRO A 526 -15.41 32.11 4.80
N SER A 527 -16.58 31.78 5.27
CA SER A 527 -17.78 32.58 5.04
C SER A 527 -17.55 33.97 5.64
N GLU A 528 -16.89 34.87 4.90
CA GLU A 528 -17.08 36.28 5.05
C GLU A 528 -18.48 36.55 4.50
N HIS A 529 -19.46 36.50 5.39
CA HIS A 529 -20.68 37.30 5.40
C HIS A 529 -21.71 36.59 6.27
N GLU A 530 -21.56 36.72 7.60
CA GLU A 530 -22.69 37.10 8.40
C GLU A 530 -22.56 38.61 8.66
N PRO A 531 -23.37 39.47 8.04
CA PRO A 531 -23.46 40.84 8.48
C PRO A 531 -24.02 40.80 9.88
N SER A 532 -23.23 41.27 10.85
CA SER A 532 -23.70 41.55 12.20
C SER A 532 -25.03 42.28 12.11
N ALA A 533 -26.12 41.58 12.50
CA ALA A 533 -27.42 42.19 12.71
C ALA A 533 -27.23 43.36 13.68
N GLY A 534 -27.50 44.53 13.17
CA GLY A 534 -27.23 45.80 13.82
C GLY A 534 -27.77 45.86 15.23
N SER A 535 -26.90 46.27 16.12
CA SER A 535 -27.28 46.92 17.36
C SER A 535 -28.08 48.19 17.02
N ARG A 536 -29.41 48.07 17.03
CA ARG A 536 -30.28 49.24 17.12
C ARG A 536 -30.05 49.88 18.49
N THR A 537 -29.23 50.92 18.51
CA THR A 537 -29.17 51.88 19.59
C THR A 537 -30.54 52.53 19.77
N ALA A 538 -31.24 52.14 20.82
CA ALA A 538 -32.37 52.91 21.33
C ALA A 538 -31.82 54.22 21.90
N GLY A 539 -32.22 55.33 21.30
CA GLY A 539 -31.94 56.66 21.80
C GLY A 539 -32.64 56.95 23.14
N PRO A 540 -32.10 57.86 23.94
CA PRO A 540 -32.69 58.18 25.22
C PRO A 540 -33.88 59.15 25.03
N THR A 541 -35.10 58.74 25.46
CA THR A 541 -36.19 59.66 25.68
C THR A 541 -36.00 60.35 27.03
N GLY A 542 -35.74 61.67 26.97
CA GLY A 542 -35.81 62.53 28.14
C GLY A 542 -37.22 62.66 28.64
N SER A 543 -37.45 62.72 29.96
CA SER A 543 -38.57 63.38 30.62
C SER A 543 -38.10 64.00 31.92
N SER A 544 -38.30 65.29 31.95
CA SER A 544 -38.20 66.28 32.99
C SER A 544 -38.90 65.93 34.27
N GLY A 545 -38.30 66.23 35.38
CA GLY A 545 -38.59 66.76 36.69
C GLY A 545 -40.06 66.77 37.20
N PRO A 546 -40.39 67.39 38.35
CA PRO A 546 -39.55 67.89 39.42
C PRO A 546 -40.07 67.54 40.81
N THR A 547 -39.40 68.04 41.85
CA THR A 547 -39.84 68.41 43.20
C THR A 547 -40.15 67.34 44.25
N GLY A 548 -39.46 67.51 45.38
CA GLY A 548 -39.77 67.02 46.71
C GLY A 548 -38.52 66.76 47.52
#